data_b1febdcb99880495e37e915b7d946d26
#
_entry.id   b1febdcb99880495e37e915b7d946d26
#
_cell.length_a   1.000
_cell.length_b   1.000
_cell.length_c   1.000
_cell.angle_alpha   90.00
_cell.angle_beta   90.00
_cell.angle_gamma   90.00
#
_symmetry.space_group_name_H-M   'P 1'
#
loop_
_entity.id
_entity.type
_entity.pdbx_description
1 polymer ?
#
loop_
_entity_poly.entity_id
_entity_poly.type
_entity_poly.pdbx_seq_one_letter_code
_entity_poly.pdbx_strand_id
1 'polypeptide(L)'
;MKTIFRIALAAAVVATMAGCKAFRTLTDSRLKTAQGAPYELIVVCPQQEWTGEVGDTLRAIFTAPIPYLNQTEPLFDVLRVTERGFTGMVADHRNILKVLKDPTLTESSVAVQYDVTSEPQIVMTLMGPSDKSITAFLSANRGNIVLALENAERDRAIKYAEKFNEKGIHDAILKNFGVEMNVPKGYALAANEPDFLWARYEYPTASQGFFIYSYPYEGKESLSPGALLAARNKFAARIPGPSDGSYMTTSDAFAPDFRMFRMEGRLWCEMRGFWDVHGDFMGGPFVSYTTCLLYTSPSPRDS
;
A
#
# COMPACT_ATOMS: atom_id res chain seq x y z
N MET A 1 -14.58 42.21 25.82
CA MET A 1 -15.66 41.58 25.06
C MET A 1 -15.20 40.83 23.83
N LYS A 2 -14.25 41.31 22.99
CA LYS A 2 -13.78 40.63 21.78
C LYS A 2 -13.00 39.30 22.02
N THR A 3 -12.30 39.19 23.15
CA THR A 3 -11.50 38.02 23.50
C THR A 3 -12.34 36.83 23.98
N ILE A 4 -13.42 37.13 24.73
CA ILE A 4 -14.35 36.08 25.22
C ILE A 4 -15.13 35.46 24.08
N PHE A 5 -15.48 36.23 23.03
CA PHE A 5 -16.19 35.75 21.87
C PHE A 5 -15.34 34.81 21.00
N ARG A 6 -14.01 35.03 20.93
CA ARG A 6 -13.08 34.18 20.21
C ARG A 6 -12.85 32.83 20.91
N ILE A 7 -12.84 32.81 22.23
CA ILE A 7 -12.71 31.56 23.01
C ILE A 7 -13.99 30.75 22.93
N ALA A 8 -15.16 31.37 22.95
CA ALA A 8 -16.44 30.69 22.79
C ALA A 8 -16.61 30.07 21.40
N LEU A 9 -16.11 30.73 20.33
CA LEU A 9 -16.16 30.19 18.96
C LEU A 9 -15.19 29.04 18.80
N ALA A 10 -14.00 29.09 19.38
CA ALA A 10 -13.03 27.97 19.35
C ALA A 10 -13.54 26.74 20.14
N ALA A 11 -14.20 26.97 21.28
CA ALA A 11 -14.82 25.89 22.05
C ALA A 11 -16.01 25.24 21.33
N ALA A 12 -16.80 26.01 20.58
CA ALA A 12 -17.90 25.48 19.77
C ALA A 12 -17.41 24.61 18.61
N VAL A 13 -16.29 24.96 17.94
CA VAL A 13 -15.70 24.16 16.87
C VAL A 13 -15.11 22.87 17.40
N VAL A 14 -14.47 22.88 18.58
CA VAL A 14 -13.95 21.65 19.23
C VAL A 14 -15.10 20.74 19.70
N ALA A 15 -16.21 21.31 20.19
CA ALA A 15 -17.38 20.54 20.61
C ALA A 15 -18.10 19.86 19.43
N THR A 16 -18.10 20.48 18.24
CA THR A 16 -18.69 19.88 17.04
C THR A 16 -17.85 18.71 16.51
N MET A 17 -16.52 18.77 16.61
CA MET A 17 -15.65 17.67 16.21
C MET A 17 -15.69 16.47 17.18
N ALA A 18 -15.87 16.72 18.49
CA ALA A 18 -16.07 15.68 19.49
C ALA A 18 -17.47 15.08 19.43
N GLY A 19 -18.49 15.85 19.05
CA GLY A 19 -19.88 15.42 18.89
C GLY A 19 -20.09 14.37 17.79
N CYS A 20 -19.34 14.47 16.69
CA CYS A 20 -19.43 13.47 15.59
C CYS A 20 -18.94 12.07 16.00
N LYS A 21 -17.94 11.95 16.88
CA LYS A 21 -17.50 10.67 17.41
C LYS A 21 -18.46 10.12 18.49
N ALA A 22 -18.98 10.99 19.36
CA ALA A 22 -19.91 10.61 20.43
C ALA A 22 -21.30 10.23 19.88
N PHE A 23 -21.76 10.87 18.79
CA PHE A 23 -23.03 10.55 18.14
C PHE A 23 -22.98 9.18 17.42
N ARG A 24 -21.83 8.78 16.88
CA ARG A 24 -21.63 7.45 16.29
C ARG A 24 -21.70 6.30 17.32
N THR A 25 -21.34 6.56 18.58
CA THR A 25 -21.42 5.56 19.66
C THR A 25 -22.83 5.35 20.21
N LEU A 26 -23.76 6.25 19.92
CA LEU A 26 -25.14 6.17 20.42
C LEU A 26 -26.11 5.52 19.40
N THR A 27 -25.73 5.42 18.14
CA THR A 27 -26.46 4.64 17.12
C THR A 27 -25.66 3.39 16.84
N ASP A 28 -26.03 2.28 17.47
CA ASP A 28 -25.42 0.94 17.35
C ASP A 28 -25.73 0.28 15.97
N SER A 29 -25.69 1.04 14.90
CA SER A 29 -25.71 0.53 13.53
C SER A 29 -24.27 0.32 13.08
N ARG A 30 -23.75 -0.90 13.28
CA ARG A 30 -22.48 -1.30 12.66
C ARG A 30 -22.59 -1.07 11.16
N LEU A 31 -21.59 -0.37 10.61
CA LEU A 31 -21.48 -0.26 9.16
C LEU A 31 -21.39 -1.64 8.54
N LYS A 32 -21.92 -1.78 7.33
CA LYS A 32 -21.76 -3.01 6.56
C LYS A 32 -20.27 -3.25 6.26
N THR A 33 -19.90 -4.50 6.03
CA THR A 33 -18.57 -4.82 5.50
C THR A 33 -18.43 -4.29 4.08
N ALA A 34 -17.35 -3.58 3.81
CA ALA A 34 -17.05 -3.06 2.47
C ALA A 34 -16.89 -4.21 1.47
N GLN A 35 -17.40 -3.99 0.26
CA GLN A 35 -17.40 -4.97 -0.84
C GLN A 35 -16.25 -4.69 -1.82
N GLY A 36 -16.02 -5.61 -2.74
CA GLY A 36 -15.03 -5.52 -3.81
C GLY A 36 -13.70 -6.18 -3.49
N ALA A 37 -12.96 -6.53 -4.52
CA ALA A 37 -11.62 -7.10 -4.42
C ALA A 37 -10.58 -6.02 -4.07
N PRO A 38 -9.41 -6.39 -3.54
CA PRO A 38 -8.28 -5.48 -3.40
C PRO A 38 -7.96 -4.82 -4.74
N TYR A 39 -7.65 -3.52 -4.69
CA TYR A 39 -7.32 -2.69 -5.85
C TYR A 39 -8.43 -2.52 -6.91
N GLU A 40 -9.66 -2.97 -6.67
CA GLU A 40 -10.82 -2.49 -7.41
C GLU A 40 -11.15 -1.05 -7.01
N LEU A 41 -11.47 -0.20 -8.01
CA LEU A 41 -11.84 1.20 -7.83
C LEU A 41 -13.13 1.52 -8.57
N ILE A 42 -14.19 1.85 -7.82
CA ILE A 42 -15.41 2.40 -8.41
C ILE A 42 -15.20 3.88 -8.72
N VAL A 43 -15.33 4.25 -9.99
CA VAL A 43 -15.33 5.64 -10.43
C VAL A 43 -16.76 6.08 -10.73
N VAL A 44 -17.31 6.93 -9.89
CA VAL A 44 -18.62 7.56 -10.10
C VAL A 44 -18.42 8.80 -10.95
N CYS A 45 -18.74 8.70 -12.24
CA CYS A 45 -18.46 9.74 -13.21
C CYS A 45 -19.58 9.79 -14.26
N PRO A 46 -20.15 10.97 -14.57
CA PRO A 46 -21.11 11.12 -15.66
C PRO A 46 -20.51 10.66 -16.99
N GLN A 47 -21.38 10.27 -17.93
CA GLN A 47 -20.92 9.70 -19.22
C GLN A 47 -20.08 10.69 -20.02
N GLN A 48 -20.45 11.96 -20.03
CA GLN A 48 -19.78 12.98 -20.80
C GLN A 48 -18.33 13.18 -20.32
N GLU A 49 -18.12 13.33 -19.02
CA GLU A 49 -16.80 13.48 -18.41
C GLU A 49 -15.96 12.21 -18.58
N TRP A 50 -16.59 11.02 -18.48
CA TRP A 50 -15.88 9.75 -18.65
C TRP A 50 -15.37 9.51 -20.07
N THR A 51 -16.10 9.95 -21.10
CA THR A 51 -15.69 9.84 -22.51
C THR A 51 -14.83 10.99 -22.98
N GLY A 52 -14.61 12.00 -22.13
CA GLY A 52 -13.77 13.16 -22.38
C GLY A 52 -12.41 13.11 -21.69
N GLU A 53 -11.74 14.27 -21.64
CA GLU A 53 -10.40 14.42 -21.09
C GLU A 53 -10.26 14.00 -19.60
N VAL A 54 -11.32 14.17 -18.82
CA VAL A 54 -11.35 13.72 -17.42
C VAL A 54 -11.23 12.20 -17.33
N GLY A 55 -12.04 11.47 -18.08
CA GLY A 55 -12.01 10.01 -18.13
C GLY A 55 -10.70 9.47 -18.70
N ASP A 56 -10.11 10.12 -19.71
CA ASP A 56 -8.81 9.76 -20.25
C ASP A 56 -7.72 9.91 -19.20
N THR A 57 -7.73 11.02 -18.44
CA THR A 57 -6.79 11.27 -17.36
C THR A 57 -6.94 10.28 -16.22
N LEU A 58 -8.17 9.98 -15.81
CA LEU A 58 -8.45 8.97 -14.77
C LEU A 58 -7.90 7.59 -15.18
N ARG A 59 -8.17 7.15 -16.41
CA ARG A 59 -7.63 5.89 -16.93
C ARG A 59 -6.10 5.91 -16.96
N ALA A 60 -5.50 6.97 -17.50
CA ALA A 60 -4.04 7.07 -17.56
C ALA A 60 -3.36 7.01 -16.18
N ILE A 61 -4.04 7.47 -15.12
CA ILE A 61 -3.52 7.43 -13.75
C ILE A 61 -3.75 6.05 -13.12
N PHE A 62 -5.01 5.58 -13.11
CA PHE A 62 -5.39 4.42 -12.31
C PHE A 62 -5.17 3.07 -13.02
N THR A 63 -5.16 3.05 -14.35
CA THR A 63 -4.82 1.85 -15.10
C THR A 63 -3.38 1.88 -15.62
N ALA A 64 -2.52 2.74 -15.07
CA ALA A 64 -1.09 2.70 -15.36
C ALA A 64 -0.51 1.31 -15.04
N PRO A 65 0.40 0.79 -15.87
CA PRO A 65 0.96 -0.54 -15.65
C PRO A 65 1.80 -0.59 -14.37
N ILE A 66 1.66 -1.69 -13.63
CA ILE A 66 2.52 -1.98 -12.49
C ILE A 66 3.91 -2.33 -13.02
N PRO A 67 4.98 -1.67 -12.52
CA PRO A 67 6.36 -1.97 -12.94
C PRO A 67 6.79 -3.40 -12.58
N TYR A 68 7.70 -3.96 -13.38
CA TYR A 68 8.32 -5.27 -13.17
C TYR A 68 7.38 -6.48 -13.26
N LEU A 69 6.21 -6.35 -13.87
CA LEU A 69 5.39 -7.50 -14.21
C LEU A 69 5.70 -7.98 -15.64
N ASN A 70 5.83 -9.28 -15.82
CA ASN A 70 6.01 -9.90 -17.13
C ASN A 70 4.74 -9.84 -18.00
N GLN A 71 3.59 -9.70 -17.37
CA GLN A 71 2.30 -9.39 -18.00
C GLN A 71 1.85 -8.02 -17.50
N THR A 72 1.36 -7.19 -18.42
CA THR A 72 0.87 -5.86 -18.06
C THR A 72 -0.40 -5.97 -17.24
N GLU A 73 -0.33 -5.55 -15.98
CA GLU A 73 -1.48 -5.41 -15.08
C GLU A 73 -1.68 -3.94 -14.71
N PRO A 74 -2.94 -3.48 -14.64
CA PRO A 74 -3.23 -2.12 -14.22
C PRO A 74 -3.03 -1.96 -12.72
N LEU A 75 -2.70 -0.73 -12.29
CA LEU A 75 -2.56 -0.40 -10.87
C LEU A 75 -3.87 -0.60 -10.09
N PHE A 76 -5.00 -0.25 -10.70
CA PHE A 76 -6.35 -0.53 -10.19
C PHE A 76 -7.22 -1.12 -11.29
N ASP A 77 -8.10 -2.03 -10.91
CA ASP A 77 -9.22 -2.47 -11.75
C ASP A 77 -10.35 -1.44 -11.63
N VAL A 78 -10.52 -0.64 -12.69
CA VAL A 78 -11.39 0.53 -12.68
C VAL A 78 -12.76 0.17 -13.24
N LEU A 79 -13.79 0.26 -12.39
CA LEU A 79 -15.19 0.06 -12.75
C LEU A 79 -15.93 1.40 -12.72
N ARG A 80 -16.35 1.87 -13.88
CA ARG A 80 -17.11 3.12 -13.99
C ARG A 80 -18.60 2.90 -13.75
N VAL A 81 -19.21 3.75 -12.94
CA VAL A 81 -20.66 3.83 -12.73
C VAL A 81 -21.16 5.25 -12.89
N THR A 82 -22.43 5.39 -13.25
CA THR A 82 -23.12 6.69 -13.20
C THR A 82 -23.61 6.97 -11.78
N GLU A 83 -23.94 8.23 -11.50
CA GLU A 83 -24.53 8.60 -10.22
C GLU A 83 -25.82 7.82 -9.89
N ARG A 84 -26.66 7.55 -10.91
CA ARG A 84 -27.85 6.71 -10.76
C ARG A 84 -27.54 5.25 -10.44
N GLY A 85 -26.42 4.72 -10.92
CA GLY A 85 -25.95 3.37 -10.63
C GLY A 85 -25.21 3.25 -9.31
N PHE A 86 -24.90 4.36 -8.66
CA PHE A 86 -24.17 4.40 -7.40
C PHE A 86 -25.10 4.15 -6.21
N THR A 87 -25.61 2.93 -6.08
CA THR A 87 -26.57 2.50 -5.05
C THR A 87 -26.26 1.09 -4.56
N GLY A 88 -26.81 0.70 -3.40
CA GLY A 88 -26.68 -0.65 -2.86
C GLY A 88 -25.24 -1.10 -2.70
N MET A 89 -24.91 -2.30 -3.16
CA MET A 89 -23.56 -2.88 -3.04
C MET A 89 -22.45 -2.04 -3.69
N VAL A 90 -22.79 -1.27 -4.73
CA VAL A 90 -21.82 -0.39 -5.40
C VAL A 90 -21.42 0.77 -4.48
N ALA A 91 -22.37 1.31 -3.70
CA ALA A 91 -22.09 2.34 -2.71
C ALA A 91 -21.32 1.80 -1.48
N ASP A 92 -21.45 0.49 -1.22
CA ASP A 92 -20.73 -0.20 -0.14
C ASP A 92 -19.33 -0.68 -0.58
N HIS A 93 -18.85 -0.29 -1.79
CA HIS A 93 -17.54 -0.71 -2.29
C HIS A 93 -16.41 -0.06 -1.50
N ARG A 94 -15.28 -0.78 -1.39
CA ARG A 94 -14.14 -0.41 -0.54
C ARG A 94 -13.36 0.83 -1.00
N ASN A 95 -13.25 1.06 -2.32
CA ASN A 95 -12.58 2.22 -2.92
C ASN A 95 -13.52 2.91 -3.88
N ILE A 96 -13.78 4.19 -3.65
CA ILE A 96 -14.71 4.99 -4.46
C ILE A 96 -14.05 6.33 -4.77
N LEU A 97 -14.07 6.70 -6.05
CA LEU A 97 -13.72 8.03 -6.53
C LEU A 97 -14.93 8.63 -7.24
N LYS A 98 -15.46 9.73 -6.71
CA LYS A 98 -16.56 10.51 -7.31
C LYS A 98 -15.98 11.70 -8.05
N VAL A 99 -16.52 11.99 -9.23
CA VAL A 99 -16.21 13.18 -10.01
C VAL A 99 -17.42 14.10 -10.02
N LEU A 100 -17.24 15.31 -9.51
CA LEU A 100 -18.28 16.33 -9.44
C LEU A 100 -17.80 17.61 -10.14
N LYS A 101 -18.46 17.97 -11.24
CA LYS A 101 -18.25 19.24 -11.92
C LYS A 101 -19.29 20.25 -11.40
N ASP A 102 -18.80 21.34 -10.81
CA ASP A 102 -19.63 22.44 -10.30
C ASP A 102 -19.02 23.77 -10.75
N PRO A 103 -19.63 24.45 -11.74
CA PRO A 103 -19.16 25.73 -12.26
C PRO A 103 -19.12 26.88 -11.24
N THR A 104 -19.72 26.71 -10.07
CA THR A 104 -19.70 27.72 -9.01
C THR A 104 -18.41 27.69 -8.20
N LEU A 105 -17.62 26.63 -8.32
CA LEU A 105 -16.30 26.49 -7.68
C LEU A 105 -15.26 27.37 -8.37
N THR A 106 -14.31 27.88 -7.63
CA THR A 106 -13.19 28.69 -8.13
C THR A 106 -11.99 27.85 -8.51
N GLU A 107 -11.81 26.68 -7.89
CA GLU A 107 -10.68 25.78 -8.07
C GLU A 107 -11.08 24.33 -7.87
N SER A 108 -10.22 23.42 -8.35
CA SER A 108 -10.44 21.99 -8.14
C SER A 108 -9.81 21.53 -6.83
N SER A 109 -10.46 20.55 -6.20
CA SER A 109 -10.04 19.95 -4.94
C SER A 109 -10.45 18.48 -4.84
N VAL A 110 -9.90 17.77 -3.87
CA VAL A 110 -10.31 16.42 -3.50
C VAL A 110 -10.62 16.35 -2.02
N ALA A 111 -11.81 15.89 -1.67
CA ALA A 111 -12.19 15.55 -0.31
C ALA A 111 -12.06 14.04 -0.10
N VAL A 112 -11.51 13.62 1.03
CA VAL A 112 -11.34 12.20 1.39
C VAL A 112 -12.16 11.90 2.65
N GLN A 113 -12.98 10.87 2.59
CA GLN A 113 -13.80 10.39 3.69
C GLN A 113 -13.57 8.88 3.86
N TYR A 114 -13.64 8.42 5.09
CA TYR A 114 -13.52 7.00 5.42
C TYR A 114 -14.81 6.50 6.05
N ASP A 115 -15.13 5.23 5.77
CA ASP A 115 -16.24 4.51 6.39
C ASP A 115 -17.60 5.25 6.29
N VAL A 116 -17.98 5.60 5.06
CA VAL A 116 -19.19 6.40 4.80
C VAL A 116 -20.47 5.53 4.82
N THR A 117 -20.49 4.44 4.05
CA THR A 117 -21.62 3.50 3.97
C THR A 117 -21.26 2.09 4.39
N SER A 118 -19.98 1.76 4.36
CA SER A 118 -19.43 0.46 4.72
C SER A 118 -18.05 0.63 5.37
N GLU A 119 -17.52 -0.43 5.99
CA GLU A 119 -16.23 -0.43 6.67
C GLU A 119 -15.44 -1.71 6.33
N PRO A 120 -14.12 -1.58 5.99
CA PRO A 120 -13.33 -0.37 5.80
C PRO A 120 -13.46 0.20 4.38
N GLN A 121 -13.82 1.46 4.26
CA GLN A 121 -14.07 2.15 2.99
C GLN A 121 -13.27 3.45 2.88
N ILE A 122 -12.80 3.79 1.67
CA ILE A 122 -12.33 5.13 1.31
C ILE A 122 -13.20 5.69 0.20
N VAL A 123 -13.71 6.91 0.38
CA VAL A 123 -14.46 7.67 -0.60
C VAL A 123 -13.74 8.96 -0.87
N MET A 124 -13.29 9.16 -2.09
CA MET A 124 -12.69 10.39 -2.57
C MET A 124 -13.69 11.13 -3.45
N THR A 125 -13.90 12.42 -3.23
CA THR A 125 -14.73 13.27 -4.07
C THR A 125 -13.85 14.33 -4.71
N LEU A 126 -13.60 14.19 -5.99
CA LEU A 126 -12.90 15.15 -6.83
C LEU A 126 -13.89 16.16 -7.35
N MET A 127 -13.68 17.43 -7.07
CA MET A 127 -14.56 18.52 -7.43
C MET A 127 -13.79 19.57 -8.24
N GLY A 128 -14.48 20.25 -9.17
CA GLY A 128 -13.87 21.37 -9.88
C GLY A 128 -14.85 22.09 -10.81
N PRO A 129 -14.49 23.33 -11.24
CA PRO A 129 -15.38 24.18 -12.03
C PRO A 129 -15.52 23.75 -13.49
N SER A 130 -14.56 23.00 -14.02
CA SER A 130 -14.52 22.58 -15.42
C SER A 130 -13.67 21.32 -15.61
N ASP A 131 -13.87 20.60 -16.71
CA ASP A 131 -13.08 19.43 -17.08
C ASP A 131 -11.59 19.73 -17.11
N LYS A 132 -11.21 20.86 -17.73
CA LYS A 132 -9.81 21.33 -17.79
C LYS A 132 -9.20 21.54 -16.39
N SER A 133 -9.95 22.15 -15.47
CA SER A 133 -9.48 22.38 -14.10
C SER A 133 -9.32 21.05 -13.35
N ILE A 134 -10.29 20.13 -13.48
CA ILE A 134 -10.26 18.80 -12.88
C ILE A 134 -9.07 18.00 -13.42
N THR A 135 -8.84 17.98 -14.73
CA THR A 135 -7.73 17.29 -15.40
C THR A 135 -6.38 17.82 -14.97
N ALA A 136 -6.23 19.15 -14.90
CA ALA A 136 -5.02 19.78 -14.40
C ALA A 136 -4.72 19.43 -12.94
N PHE A 137 -5.74 19.46 -12.08
CA PHE A 137 -5.63 19.07 -10.67
C PHE A 137 -5.24 17.60 -10.50
N LEU A 138 -5.90 16.69 -11.24
CA LEU A 138 -5.59 15.25 -11.25
C LEU A 138 -4.13 15.01 -11.64
N SER A 139 -3.66 15.64 -12.72
CA SER A 139 -2.29 15.48 -13.21
C SER A 139 -1.26 15.97 -12.20
N ALA A 140 -1.51 17.12 -11.57
CA ALA A 140 -0.62 17.71 -10.57
C ALA A 140 -0.59 16.90 -9.25
N ASN A 141 -1.69 16.24 -8.88
CA ASN A 141 -1.84 15.54 -7.61
C ASN A 141 -1.90 14.02 -7.73
N ARG A 142 -1.61 13.46 -8.92
CA ARG A 142 -1.75 12.03 -9.21
C ARG A 142 -1.10 11.13 -8.15
N GLY A 143 0.12 11.47 -7.73
CA GLY A 143 0.87 10.67 -6.76
C GLY A 143 0.20 10.62 -5.39
N ASN A 144 -0.31 11.75 -4.90
CA ASN A 144 -1.00 11.81 -3.61
C ASN A 144 -2.34 11.08 -3.63
N ILE A 145 -3.08 11.17 -4.74
CA ILE A 145 -4.38 10.51 -4.91
C ILE A 145 -4.20 9.00 -4.96
N VAL A 146 -3.25 8.51 -5.76
CA VAL A 146 -2.91 7.08 -5.83
C VAL A 146 -2.43 6.59 -4.47
N LEU A 147 -1.50 7.30 -3.83
CA LEU A 147 -0.96 6.93 -2.52
C LEU A 147 -2.05 6.81 -1.44
N ALA A 148 -3.06 7.68 -1.46
CA ALA A 148 -4.17 7.60 -0.50
C ALA A 148 -4.98 6.30 -0.65
N LEU A 149 -5.26 5.87 -1.89
CA LEU A 149 -5.94 4.60 -2.18
C LEU A 149 -5.06 3.40 -1.83
N GLU A 150 -3.77 3.43 -2.19
CA GLU A 150 -2.82 2.37 -1.84
C GLU A 150 -2.64 2.24 -0.32
N ASN A 151 -2.60 3.36 0.42
CA ASN A 151 -2.52 3.34 1.88
C ASN A 151 -3.78 2.69 2.48
N ALA A 152 -4.96 3.00 1.95
CA ALA A 152 -6.20 2.36 2.41
C ALA A 152 -6.17 0.83 2.18
N GLU A 153 -5.63 0.35 1.04
CA GLU A 153 -5.44 -1.08 0.80
C GLU A 153 -4.39 -1.69 1.73
N ARG A 154 -3.28 -1.00 1.95
CA ARG A 154 -2.22 -1.44 2.88
C ARG A 154 -2.73 -1.55 4.31
N ASP A 155 -3.49 -0.57 4.79
CA ASP A 155 -4.08 -0.59 6.13
C ASP A 155 -5.04 -1.76 6.32
N ARG A 156 -5.82 -2.11 5.29
CA ARG A 156 -6.70 -3.30 5.31
C ARG A 156 -5.90 -4.59 5.38
N ALA A 157 -4.82 -4.68 4.60
CA ALA A 157 -3.94 -5.85 4.60
C ALA A 157 -3.24 -6.02 5.96
N ILE A 158 -2.77 -4.93 6.57
CA ILE A 158 -2.16 -4.93 7.91
C ILE A 158 -3.18 -5.39 8.95
N LYS A 159 -4.37 -4.78 9.01
CA LYS A 159 -5.43 -5.17 9.95
C LYS A 159 -5.87 -6.63 9.78
N TYR A 160 -5.90 -7.12 8.53
CA TYR A 160 -6.18 -8.52 8.26
C TYR A 160 -5.09 -9.44 8.83
N ALA A 161 -3.81 -9.10 8.59
CA ALA A 161 -2.68 -9.86 9.10
C ALA A 161 -2.61 -9.86 10.63
N GLU A 162 -2.91 -8.73 11.28
CA GLU A 162 -3.02 -8.62 12.74
C GLU A 162 -4.11 -9.54 13.31
N LYS A 163 -5.29 -9.53 12.68
CA LYS A 163 -6.45 -10.32 13.11
C LYS A 163 -6.27 -11.82 12.84
N PHE A 164 -5.63 -12.18 11.74
CA PHE A 164 -5.48 -13.54 11.25
C PHE A 164 -3.99 -13.88 11.05
N ASN A 165 -3.22 -13.82 12.13
CA ASN A 165 -1.78 -14.04 12.12
C ASN A 165 -1.43 -15.55 12.13
N GLU A 166 -0.45 -15.95 11.32
CA GLU A 166 0.22 -17.25 11.40
C GLU A 166 1.22 -17.23 12.56
N LYS A 167 0.74 -17.54 13.74
CA LYS A 167 1.48 -17.43 14.99
C LYS A 167 2.83 -18.17 14.96
N GLY A 168 2.88 -19.36 14.37
CA GLY A 168 4.11 -20.15 14.27
C GLY A 168 5.21 -19.45 13.44
N ILE A 169 4.83 -18.74 12.37
CA ILE A 169 5.76 -17.95 11.55
C ILE A 169 6.17 -16.68 12.29
N HIS A 170 5.20 -15.97 12.90
CA HIS A 170 5.46 -14.80 13.73
C HIS A 170 6.48 -15.10 14.84
N ASP A 171 6.28 -16.17 15.61
CA ASP A 171 7.14 -16.57 16.72
C ASP A 171 8.55 -16.96 16.20
N ALA A 172 8.64 -17.61 15.04
CA ALA A 172 9.93 -17.94 14.42
C ALA A 172 10.71 -16.69 13.99
N ILE A 173 10.02 -15.69 13.39
CA ILE A 173 10.62 -14.41 13.00
C ILE A 173 11.13 -13.66 14.23
N LEU A 174 10.29 -13.53 15.26
CA LEU A 174 10.67 -12.87 16.51
C LEU A 174 11.89 -13.55 17.16
N LYS A 175 11.89 -14.87 17.21
CA LYS A 175 12.98 -15.65 17.81
C LYS A 175 14.32 -15.49 17.05
N ASN A 176 14.28 -15.59 15.72
CA ASN A 176 15.52 -15.63 14.92
C ASN A 176 16.08 -14.22 14.64
N PHE A 177 15.21 -13.23 14.46
CA PHE A 177 15.60 -11.90 13.99
C PHE A 177 15.31 -10.76 14.99
N GLY A 178 14.58 -11.02 16.08
CA GLY A 178 14.18 -9.98 17.04
C GLY A 178 13.24 -8.93 16.46
N VAL A 179 12.48 -9.28 15.42
CA VAL A 179 11.54 -8.40 14.69
C VAL A 179 10.13 -8.94 14.85
N GLU A 180 9.18 -8.07 15.17
CA GLU A 180 7.76 -8.41 15.13
C GLU A 180 7.21 -8.22 13.71
N MET A 181 6.57 -9.26 13.18
CA MET A 181 5.93 -9.23 11.88
C MET A 181 4.65 -10.09 11.89
N ASN A 182 3.52 -9.48 11.56
CA ASN A 182 2.27 -10.21 11.40
C ASN A 182 2.21 -10.81 9.99
N VAL A 183 2.05 -12.13 9.94
CA VAL A 183 1.98 -12.89 8.68
C VAL A 183 0.55 -13.41 8.51
N PRO A 184 -0.16 -13.06 7.42
CA PRO A 184 -1.53 -13.51 7.21
C PRO A 184 -1.63 -15.05 7.19
N LYS A 185 -2.77 -15.59 7.63
CA LYS A 185 -3.05 -17.01 7.53
C LYS A 185 -2.95 -17.53 6.10
N GLY A 186 -2.49 -18.79 5.99
CA GLY A 186 -2.32 -19.49 4.72
C GLY A 186 -0.88 -19.56 4.24
N TYR A 187 0.04 -18.76 4.82
CA TYR A 187 1.46 -18.95 4.59
C TYR A 187 1.97 -20.22 5.29
N ALA A 188 2.82 -20.97 4.61
CA ALA A 188 3.54 -22.12 5.16
C ALA A 188 5.03 -21.82 5.26
N LEU A 189 5.63 -22.21 6.37
CA LEU A 189 7.06 -22.08 6.60
C LEU A 189 7.79 -23.15 5.78
N ALA A 190 8.62 -22.73 4.83
CA ALA A 190 9.38 -23.60 3.94
C ALA A 190 10.85 -23.77 4.37
N ALA A 191 11.45 -22.74 5.03
CA ALA A 191 12.76 -22.83 5.65
C ALA A 191 12.77 -21.99 6.95
N ASN A 192 13.49 -22.47 7.97
CA ASN A 192 13.61 -21.80 9.28
C ASN A 192 14.97 -22.06 9.87
N GLU A 193 15.91 -21.19 9.58
CA GLU A 193 17.29 -21.22 10.04
C GLU A 193 17.61 -19.94 10.83
N PRO A 194 18.67 -19.89 11.65
CA PRO A 194 18.97 -18.72 12.49
C PRO A 194 19.16 -17.41 11.74
N ASP A 195 19.68 -17.47 10.50
CA ASP A 195 19.98 -16.32 9.65
C ASP A 195 19.08 -16.21 8.41
N PHE A 196 18.15 -17.18 8.23
CA PHE A 196 17.28 -17.24 7.05
C PHE A 196 15.96 -17.91 7.35
N LEU A 197 14.86 -17.25 6.97
CA LEU A 197 13.52 -17.78 7.04
C LEU A 197 12.83 -17.56 5.70
N TRP A 198 12.18 -18.58 5.18
CA TRP A 198 11.38 -18.51 3.97
C TRP A 198 9.98 -19.06 4.22
N ALA A 199 8.96 -18.26 3.89
CA ALA A 199 7.55 -18.64 3.95
C ALA A 199 6.86 -18.36 2.62
N ARG A 200 5.91 -19.21 2.24
CA ARG A 200 5.18 -19.12 0.97
C ARG A 200 3.70 -19.37 1.12
N TYR A 201 2.93 -18.77 0.24
CA TYR A 201 1.51 -18.99 0.05
C TYR A 201 1.27 -19.50 -1.37
N GLU A 202 0.61 -20.63 -1.51
CA GLU A 202 0.34 -21.25 -2.81
C GLU A 202 -1.08 -20.92 -3.27
N TYR A 203 -1.18 -20.23 -4.39
CA TYR A 203 -2.41 -20.06 -5.15
C TYR A 203 -2.52 -21.15 -6.24
N PRO A 204 -3.70 -21.42 -6.79
CA PRO A 204 -3.85 -22.41 -7.86
C PRO A 204 -2.99 -22.15 -9.09
N THR A 205 -2.68 -20.89 -9.41
CA THR A 205 -1.98 -20.46 -10.62
C THR A 205 -0.72 -19.64 -10.34
N ALA A 206 -0.41 -19.34 -9.09
CA ALA A 206 0.72 -18.50 -8.71
C ALA A 206 1.21 -18.87 -7.31
N SER A 207 2.45 -18.52 -7.00
CA SER A 207 3.04 -18.63 -5.67
C SER A 207 3.48 -17.26 -5.21
N GLN A 208 3.16 -16.91 -3.98
CA GLN A 208 3.63 -15.70 -3.32
C GLN A 208 4.47 -16.11 -2.12
N GLY A 209 5.61 -15.45 -1.91
CA GLY A 209 6.45 -15.75 -0.77
C GLY A 209 7.22 -14.55 -0.27
N PHE A 210 7.74 -14.69 0.94
CA PHE A 210 8.72 -13.77 1.46
C PHE A 210 9.84 -14.55 2.15
N PHE A 211 11.03 -13.97 2.17
CA PHE A 211 12.12 -14.47 2.99
C PHE A 211 12.75 -13.33 3.77
N ILE A 212 13.21 -13.67 4.98
CA ILE A 212 13.91 -12.77 5.88
C ILE A 212 15.31 -13.34 6.08
N TYR A 213 16.29 -12.48 6.04
CA TYR A 213 17.68 -12.88 6.30
C TYR A 213 18.43 -11.80 7.07
N SER A 214 19.46 -12.22 7.79
CA SER A 214 20.35 -11.34 8.52
C SER A 214 21.80 -11.68 8.27
N TYR A 215 22.66 -10.65 8.28
CA TYR A 215 24.11 -10.80 8.15
C TYR A 215 24.81 -9.67 8.90
N PRO A 216 26.11 -9.84 9.25
CA PRO A 216 26.87 -8.81 9.95
C PRO A 216 26.93 -7.49 9.17
N TYR A 217 26.76 -6.38 9.88
CA TYR A 217 26.95 -5.05 9.33
C TYR A 217 28.44 -4.65 9.43
N GLU A 218 29.09 -4.44 8.29
CA GLU A 218 30.53 -4.13 8.20
C GLU A 218 30.81 -2.66 7.87
N GLY A 219 29.79 -1.80 8.01
CA GLY A 219 29.92 -0.37 7.73
C GLY A 219 28.97 0.12 6.63
N LYS A 220 29.06 1.40 6.29
CA LYS A 220 28.10 2.06 5.37
C LYS A 220 28.06 1.41 3.99
N GLU A 221 29.15 0.84 3.52
CA GLU A 221 29.25 0.14 2.23
C GLU A 221 28.34 -1.10 2.16
N SER A 222 28.01 -1.71 3.32
CA SER A 222 27.03 -2.80 3.39
C SER A 222 25.62 -2.40 2.95
N LEU A 223 25.32 -1.11 2.88
CA LEU A 223 24.05 -0.55 2.41
C LEU A 223 24.14 0.01 0.98
N SER A 224 25.26 -0.19 0.29
CA SER A 224 25.36 0.19 -1.12
C SER A 224 24.47 -0.71 -1.99
N PRO A 225 23.93 -0.21 -3.12
CA PRO A 225 23.10 -1.01 -4.03
C PRO A 225 23.72 -2.35 -4.42
N GLY A 226 25.02 -2.35 -4.75
CA GLY A 226 25.74 -3.57 -5.11
C GLY A 226 25.85 -4.59 -3.97
N ALA A 227 26.16 -4.12 -2.75
CA ALA A 227 26.26 -4.99 -1.58
C ALA A 227 24.89 -5.60 -1.20
N LEU A 228 23.82 -4.78 -1.26
CA LEU A 228 22.46 -5.25 -0.99
C LEU A 228 21.98 -6.27 -2.03
N LEU A 229 22.28 -6.05 -3.30
CA LEU A 229 21.95 -6.99 -4.36
C LEU A 229 22.72 -8.31 -4.20
N ALA A 230 24.02 -8.25 -3.90
CA ALA A 230 24.85 -9.43 -3.65
C ALA A 230 24.34 -10.22 -2.44
N ALA A 231 24.04 -9.55 -1.33
CA ALA A 231 23.44 -10.17 -0.15
C ALA A 231 22.11 -10.85 -0.47
N ARG A 232 21.21 -10.14 -1.16
CA ARG A 232 19.92 -10.73 -1.59
C ARG A 232 20.14 -12.00 -2.41
N ASN A 233 20.99 -11.96 -3.43
CA ASN A 233 21.23 -13.11 -4.30
C ASN A 233 21.85 -14.29 -3.54
N LYS A 234 22.77 -14.03 -2.61
CA LYS A 234 23.36 -15.06 -1.72
C LYS A 234 22.28 -15.81 -0.93
N PHE A 235 21.33 -15.08 -0.34
CA PHE A 235 20.26 -15.70 0.45
C PHE A 235 19.11 -16.25 -0.43
N ALA A 236 18.77 -15.59 -1.53
CA ALA A 236 17.78 -16.08 -2.49
C ALA A 236 18.19 -17.43 -3.10
N ALA A 237 19.49 -17.66 -3.31
CA ALA A 237 20.00 -18.95 -3.81
C ALA A 237 19.73 -20.15 -2.87
N ARG A 238 19.29 -19.91 -1.62
CA ARG A 238 18.81 -20.97 -0.69
C ARG A 238 17.37 -21.39 -0.97
N ILE A 239 16.65 -20.69 -1.85
CA ILE A 239 15.31 -21.02 -2.30
C ILE A 239 15.42 -21.86 -3.57
N PRO A 240 15.10 -23.17 -3.52
CA PRO A 240 15.19 -24.03 -4.68
C PRO A 240 14.14 -23.65 -5.74
N GLY A 241 14.51 -23.76 -6.98
CA GLY A 241 13.58 -23.70 -8.10
C GLY A 241 12.93 -25.07 -8.37
N PRO A 242 12.08 -25.17 -9.40
CA PRO A 242 11.35 -26.40 -9.73
C PRO A 242 12.23 -27.53 -10.23
N SER A 243 13.34 -27.23 -10.91
CA SER A 243 14.27 -28.21 -11.47
C SER A 243 15.44 -28.50 -10.55
N ASP A 244 16.02 -29.70 -10.62
CA ASP A 244 17.18 -30.06 -9.82
C ASP A 244 18.36 -29.11 -10.05
N GLY A 245 18.90 -28.57 -8.95
CA GLY A 245 19.99 -27.60 -8.96
C GLY A 245 19.58 -26.17 -9.36
N SER A 246 18.32 -25.91 -9.67
CA SER A 246 17.82 -24.56 -9.91
C SER A 246 17.58 -23.81 -8.59
N TYR A 247 17.73 -22.48 -8.61
CA TYR A 247 17.59 -21.63 -7.43
C TYR A 247 17.18 -20.21 -7.80
N MET A 248 16.59 -19.49 -6.82
CA MET A 248 16.15 -18.11 -7.01
C MET A 248 17.33 -17.13 -7.06
N THR A 249 17.26 -16.15 -7.96
CA THR A 249 18.22 -15.05 -8.08
C THR A 249 17.50 -13.74 -8.45
N THR A 250 18.22 -12.65 -8.62
CA THR A 250 17.68 -11.44 -9.26
C THR A 250 17.92 -11.54 -10.75
N SER A 251 16.94 -11.20 -11.55
CA SER A 251 17.05 -11.20 -13.00
C SER A 251 18.06 -10.16 -13.49
N ASP A 252 18.92 -10.56 -14.42
CA ASP A 252 19.86 -9.67 -15.10
C ASP A 252 19.18 -8.84 -16.21
N ALA A 253 17.96 -9.20 -16.60
CA ALA A 253 17.20 -8.49 -17.63
C ALA A 253 16.68 -7.12 -17.19
N PHE A 254 16.55 -6.92 -15.87
CA PHE A 254 16.00 -5.69 -15.27
C PHE A 254 16.91 -5.21 -14.15
N ALA A 255 17.50 -4.03 -14.31
CA ALA A 255 18.27 -3.42 -13.22
C ALA A 255 17.30 -3.06 -12.08
N PRO A 256 17.55 -3.49 -10.83
CA PRO A 256 16.71 -3.13 -9.72
C PRO A 256 16.78 -1.63 -9.40
N ASP A 257 15.63 -1.05 -9.01
CA ASP A 257 15.57 0.30 -8.45
C ASP A 257 15.90 0.29 -6.96
N PHE A 258 16.62 1.31 -6.51
CA PHE A 258 17.01 1.50 -5.11
C PHE A 258 16.53 2.84 -4.60
N ARG A 259 15.92 2.84 -3.42
CA ARG A 259 15.50 4.05 -2.73
C ARG A 259 15.84 3.98 -1.25
N MET A 260 16.51 5.03 -0.76
CA MET A 260 16.78 5.17 0.69
C MET A 260 15.76 6.12 1.31
N PHE A 261 15.26 5.79 2.49
CA PHE A 261 14.32 6.61 3.25
C PHE A 261 14.50 6.40 4.75
N ARG A 262 13.92 7.29 5.57
CA ARG A 262 13.90 7.14 7.01
C ARG A 262 12.50 6.81 7.49
N MET A 263 12.41 5.81 8.37
CA MET A 263 11.18 5.41 9.03
C MET A 263 11.51 5.09 10.49
N GLU A 264 10.80 5.70 11.43
CA GLU A 264 11.01 5.54 12.88
C GLU A 264 12.46 5.77 13.31
N GLY A 265 13.09 6.81 12.76
CA GLY A 265 14.49 7.17 13.06
C GLY A 265 15.57 6.29 12.43
N ARG A 266 15.22 5.18 11.80
CA ARG A 266 16.13 4.26 11.13
C ARG A 266 16.23 4.54 9.64
N LEU A 267 17.41 4.27 9.08
CA LEU A 267 17.64 4.29 7.65
C LEU A 267 17.19 2.95 7.04
N TRP A 268 16.37 3.03 6.03
CA TRP A 268 15.89 1.89 5.25
C TRP A 268 16.33 2.03 3.80
N CYS A 269 16.63 0.90 3.19
CA CYS A 269 16.77 0.79 1.74
C CYS A 269 15.65 -0.10 1.19
N GLU A 270 14.90 0.42 0.22
CA GLU A 270 13.97 -0.33 -0.60
C GLU A 270 14.64 -0.69 -1.91
N MET A 271 14.58 -1.95 -2.29
CA MET A 271 15.02 -2.45 -3.59
C MET A 271 13.81 -3.09 -4.28
N ARG A 272 13.52 -2.68 -5.52
CA ARG A 272 12.47 -3.26 -6.37
C ARG A 272 13.06 -3.79 -7.65
N GLY A 273 12.59 -4.93 -8.09
CA GLY A 273 13.08 -5.55 -9.32
C GLY A 273 12.31 -6.80 -9.68
N PHE A 274 12.91 -7.58 -10.55
CA PHE A 274 12.38 -8.87 -10.99
C PHE A 274 13.33 -9.99 -10.53
N TRP A 275 12.78 -11.04 -9.94
CA TRP A 275 13.51 -12.28 -9.65
C TRP A 275 13.26 -13.30 -10.74
N ASP A 276 14.21 -14.15 -10.98
CA ASP A 276 14.06 -15.33 -11.81
C ASP A 276 14.71 -16.56 -11.14
N VAL A 277 14.63 -17.69 -11.78
CA VAL A 277 15.23 -18.95 -11.33
C VAL A 277 16.38 -19.29 -12.26
N HIS A 278 17.58 -19.33 -11.70
CA HIS A 278 18.73 -19.87 -12.43
C HIS A 278 18.47 -21.34 -12.79
N GLY A 279 18.50 -21.67 -14.06
CA GLY A 279 18.27 -23.03 -14.57
C GLY A 279 16.80 -23.39 -14.81
N ASP A 280 15.86 -22.44 -14.72
CA ASP A 280 14.44 -22.65 -14.99
C ASP A 280 13.77 -21.35 -15.48
N PHE A 281 12.49 -21.41 -15.87
CA PHE A 281 11.72 -20.30 -16.47
C PHE A 281 10.76 -19.61 -15.48
N MET A 282 10.93 -19.76 -14.18
CA MET A 282 10.09 -19.11 -13.18
C MET A 282 10.65 -17.75 -12.82
N GLY A 283 9.78 -16.75 -12.67
CA GLY A 283 10.18 -15.39 -12.27
C GLY A 283 9.00 -14.54 -11.84
N GLY A 284 9.28 -13.37 -11.25
CA GLY A 284 8.26 -12.42 -10.80
C GLY A 284 8.83 -11.15 -10.19
N PRO A 285 7.98 -10.18 -9.89
CA PRO A 285 8.39 -8.95 -9.22
C PRO A 285 8.79 -9.23 -7.77
N PHE A 286 9.69 -8.40 -7.23
CA PHE A 286 9.98 -8.39 -5.80
C PHE A 286 10.12 -6.98 -5.26
N VAL A 287 9.88 -6.84 -3.96
CA VAL A 287 10.31 -5.71 -3.15
C VAL A 287 11.09 -6.23 -1.96
N SER A 288 12.23 -5.59 -1.66
CA SER A 288 13.08 -5.92 -0.51
C SER A 288 13.28 -4.67 0.34
N TYR A 289 13.17 -4.81 1.64
CA TYR A 289 13.45 -3.75 2.62
C TYR A 289 14.62 -4.16 3.49
N THR A 290 15.64 -3.32 3.55
CA THR A 290 16.83 -3.57 4.36
C THR A 290 17.06 -2.43 5.34
N THR A 291 17.36 -2.77 6.59
CA THR A 291 17.75 -1.81 7.63
C THR A 291 18.82 -2.41 8.54
N CYS A 292 19.55 -1.54 9.23
CA CYS A 292 20.50 -1.97 10.26
C CYS A 292 19.79 -1.98 11.63
N LEU A 293 19.89 -3.11 12.34
CA LEU A 293 19.33 -3.29 13.69
C LEU A 293 20.33 -2.95 14.80
N LEU A 294 21.45 -2.26 14.51
CA LEU A 294 22.36 -1.82 15.54
C LEU A 294 21.59 -0.95 16.55
N TYR A 295 21.45 -1.44 17.76
CA TYR A 295 21.10 -0.65 18.92
C TYR A 295 22.29 0.27 19.24
N THR A 296 22.28 1.49 18.71
CA THR A 296 23.08 2.53 19.31
C THR A 296 22.39 2.88 20.63
N SER A 297 22.86 2.30 21.74
CA SER A 297 22.64 2.92 23.04
C SER A 297 23.06 4.38 22.90
N PRO A 298 22.24 5.36 23.31
CA PRO A 298 22.68 6.75 23.30
C PRO A 298 23.98 6.81 24.11
N SER A 299 25.04 7.28 23.45
CA SER A 299 26.31 7.50 24.12
C SER A 299 26.07 8.48 25.27
N PRO A 300 26.59 8.22 26.50
CA PRO A 300 26.45 9.15 27.63
C PRO A 300 27.20 10.48 27.44
N ARG A 301 27.62 10.81 26.22
CA ARG A 301 28.43 12.01 25.90
C ARG A 301 27.68 13.14 25.17
N ASP A 302 26.39 13.01 24.96
CA ASP A 302 25.57 14.08 24.35
C ASP A 302 24.59 14.68 25.37
N SER A 303 25.06 14.93 26.60
CA SER A 303 24.41 15.73 27.61
C SER A 303 25.18 17.03 27.84
#